data_d7f0fda96c9199cde69b7db09a09457e
#
_entry.id   d7f0fda96c9199cde69b7db09a09457e
#
_cell.length_a   1.000
_cell.length_b   1.000
_cell.length_c   1.000
_cell.angle_alpha   90.00
_cell.angle_beta   90.00
_cell.angle_gamma   90.00
#
_symmetry.space_group_name_H-M   'P 1'
#
loop_
_entity.id
_entity.type
_entity.pdbx_description
1 polymer ?
#
loop_
_entity_poly.entity_id
_entity_poly.type
_entity_poly.pdbx_seq_one_letter_code
_entity_poly.pdbx_strand_id
1 'polypeptide(L)'
;MKPAFELIAGHPALDLVNTLDWRFRATGAEELLKTYDDLLRFVEQSQLLTPKQTRELRRSASERTLLRSRELREALADIFYERGSSVASRATLEQYVKAARLQQKLNWKQSPHVEWEWPAELDPELPLWALALGAGDLMTSDAVDRVRVCDNPECRWLFIDTSKNHTRRWCDMKLCGNRMKARRFKAQRKGPRMDGQGKLRAPQTNPCAPAGER
;
A
#
# COMPACT_ATOMS: atom_id res chain seq x y z
N MET A 1 -12.01 -3.26 18.03
CA MET A 1 -10.98 -3.93 17.19
C MET A 1 -10.43 -2.90 16.22
N LYS A 2 -9.10 -2.71 16.11
CA LYS A 2 -8.55 -1.83 15.07
C LYS A 2 -8.95 -2.35 13.69
N PRO A 3 -9.25 -1.48 12.70
CA PRO A 3 -9.61 -1.91 11.36
C PRO A 3 -8.49 -2.77 10.75
N ALA A 4 -8.87 -3.75 9.96
CA ALA A 4 -7.94 -4.55 9.17
C ALA A 4 -7.29 -3.64 8.09
N PHE A 5 -6.07 -3.99 7.67
CA PHE A 5 -5.43 -3.34 6.51
C PHE A 5 -6.18 -3.71 5.23
N GLU A 6 -6.31 -2.78 4.30
CA GLU A 6 -6.84 -3.06 2.97
C GLU A 6 -5.72 -3.62 2.08
N LEU A 7 -5.60 -4.96 2.02
CA LEU A 7 -4.58 -5.65 1.23
C LEU A 7 -5.10 -5.92 -0.19
N ILE A 8 -5.09 -4.90 -1.02
CA ILE A 8 -5.65 -4.94 -2.39
C ILE A 8 -4.60 -4.75 -3.49
N ALA A 9 -3.34 -4.58 -3.10
CA ALA A 9 -2.26 -4.36 -4.06
C ALA A 9 -1.88 -5.62 -4.84
N GLY A 10 -2.23 -6.80 -4.34
CA GLY A 10 -1.89 -8.10 -4.93
C GLY A 10 -0.49 -8.59 -4.56
N HIS A 11 0.24 -7.87 -3.69
CA HIS A 11 1.52 -8.30 -3.15
C HIS A 11 1.84 -7.57 -1.84
N PRO A 12 2.35 -8.28 -0.78
CA PRO A 12 2.65 -7.67 0.52
C PRO A 12 3.60 -6.48 0.49
N ALA A 13 4.60 -6.50 -0.40
CA ALA A 13 5.54 -5.39 -0.56
C ALA A 13 4.85 -4.09 -1.04
N LEU A 14 3.85 -4.19 -1.91
CA LEU A 14 3.08 -3.05 -2.37
C LEU A 14 2.04 -2.61 -1.32
N ASP A 15 1.41 -3.57 -0.64
CA ASP A 15 0.53 -3.28 0.48
C ASP A 15 1.29 -2.58 1.62
N LEU A 16 2.59 -2.93 1.85
CA LEU A 16 3.46 -2.21 2.78
C LEU A 16 3.62 -0.73 2.38
N VAL A 17 3.87 -0.44 1.10
CA VAL A 17 3.96 0.95 0.61
C VAL A 17 2.65 1.70 0.86
N ASN A 18 1.52 1.04 0.67
CA ASN A 18 0.18 1.60 0.85
C ASN A 18 -0.18 1.82 2.34
N THR A 19 0.60 1.32 3.30
CA THR A 19 0.39 1.60 4.74
C THR A 19 0.67 3.05 5.14
N LEU A 20 1.35 3.84 4.32
CA LEU A 20 1.30 5.30 4.40
C LEU A 20 0.16 5.76 3.49
N ASP A 21 -1.06 5.72 4.02
CA ASP A 21 -2.27 6.04 3.25
C ASP A 21 -2.36 7.53 2.91
N TRP A 22 -3.00 7.82 1.79
CA TRP A 22 -3.14 9.20 1.30
C TRP A 22 -1.81 9.96 1.17
N ARG A 23 -0.71 9.26 0.86
CA ARG A 23 0.66 9.77 0.77
C ARG A 23 0.77 11.12 0.04
N PHE A 24 -0.05 11.34 -0.97
CA PHE A 24 -0.02 12.55 -1.83
C PHE A 24 -1.18 13.51 -1.59
N ARG A 25 -1.93 13.35 -0.51
CA ARG A 25 -3.03 14.24 -0.16
C ARG A 25 -2.49 15.56 0.40
N ALA A 26 -3.04 16.69 -0.05
CA ALA A 26 -2.64 18.02 0.43
C ALA A 26 -2.82 18.22 1.95
N THR A 27 -3.80 17.52 2.56
CA THR A 27 -4.07 17.56 4.01
C THR A 27 -3.13 16.65 4.83
N GLY A 28 -2.21 15.97 4.19
CA GLY A 28 -1.24 15.06 4.80
C GLY A 28 -1.59 13.58 4.64
N ALA A 29 -0.55 12.75 4.75
CA ALA A 29 -0.65 11.29 4.74
C ALA A 29 -1.12 10.75 6.09
N GLU A 30 -1.67 9.54 6.09
CA GLU A 30 -2.06 8.80 7.29
C GLU A 30 -1.16 7.59 7.49
N GLU A 31 -0.42 7.56 8.61
CA GLU A 31 0.42 6.43 9.00
C GLU A 31 -0.44 5.32 9.63
N LEU A 32 -0.46 4.15 9.01
CA LEU A 32 -1.20 2.99 9.51
C LEU A 32 -0.35 2.05 10.38
N LEU A 33 0.97 2.00 10.18
CA LEU A 33 1.91 1.25 11.01
C LEU A 33 2.40 2.13 12.18
N LYS A 34 1.56 2.38 13.18
CA LYS A 34 1.87 3.29 14.30
C LYS A 34 2.73 2.64 15.37
N THR A 35 2.57 1.35 15.58
CA THR A 35 3.22 0.56 16.62
C THR A 35 3.79 -0.73 16.07
N TYR A 36 4.69 -1.38 16.81
CA TYR A 36 5.17 -2.71 16.46
C TYR A 36 4.04 -3.74 16.38
N ASP A 37 2.98 -3.62 17.20
CA ASP A 37 1.80 -4.48 17.09
C ASP A 37 1.03 -4.26 15.78
N ASP A 38 0.98 -3.04 15.25
CA ASP A 38 0.40 -2.78 13.92
C ASP A 38 1.23 -3.50 12.83
N LEU A 39 2.57 -3.49 12.94
CA LEU A 39 3.45 -4.23 12.03
C LEU A 39 3.19 -5.74 12.11
N LEU A 40 3.10 -6.31 13.32
CA LEU A 40 2.79 -7.73 13.50
C LEU A 40 1.43 -8.10 12.89
N ARG A 41 0.41 -7.27 13.08
CA ARG A 41 -0.92 -7.47 12.48
C ARG A 41 -0.86 -7.40 10.97
N PHE A 42 -0.07 -6.49 10.41
CA PHE A 42 0.12 -6.37 8.97
C PHE A 42 0.75 -7.63 8.38
N VAL A 43 1.87 -8.11 8.92
CA VAL A 43 2.55 -9.31 8.39
C VAL A 43 1.74 -10.60 8.62
N GLU A 44 0.91 -10.67 9.67
CA GLU A 44 -0.04 -11.77 9.90
C GLU A 44 -1.16 -11.74 8.86
N GLN A 45 -1.79 -10.58 8.63
CA GLN A 45 -2.87 -10.41 7.66
C GLN A 45 -2.37 -10.65 6.23
N SER A 46 -1.13 -10.26 5.92
CA SER A 46 -0.46 -10.50 4.64
C SER A 46 0.04 -11.95 4.47
N GLN A 47 -0.19 -12.82 5.46
CA GLN A 47 0.23 -14.23 5.48
C GLN A 47 1.76 -14.43 5.38
N LEU A 48 2.55 -13.41 5.70
CA LEU A 48 4.02 -13.50 5.75
C LEU A 48 4.50 -14.22 7.02
N LEU A 49 3.76 -14.08 8.11
CA LEU A 49 3.98 -14.79 9.36
C LEU A 49 2.69 -15.43 9.85
N THR A 50 2.84 -16.55 10.56
CA THR A 50 1.70 -17.27 11.15
C THR A 50 1.20 -16.57 12.42
N PRO A 51 -0.07 -16.79 12.83
CA PRO A 51 -0.60 -16.26 14.10
C PRO A 51 0.18 -16.74 15.34
N LYS A 52 0.84 -17.91 15.26
CA LYS A 52 1.71 -18.42 16.34
C LYS A 52 2.96 -17.54 16.48
N GLN A 53 3.64 -17.26 15.36
CA GLN A 53 4.86 -16.43 15.33
C GLN A 53 4.57 -15.00 15.80
N THR A 54 3.51 -14.36 15.29
CA THR A 54 3.17 -12.98 15.70
C THR A 54 2.78 -12.89 17.16
N ARG A 55 2.10 -13.91 17.72
CA ARG A 55 1.79 -13.98 19.16
C ARG A 55 3.04 -14.07 20.02
N GLU A 56 4.04 -14.83 19.59
CA GLU A 56 5.31 -14.96 20.27
C GLU A 56 6.09 -13.65 20.23
N LEU A 57 6.21 -13.04 19.05
CA LEU A 57 6.89 -11.75 18.83
C LEU A 57 6.28 -10.58 19.60
N ARG A 58 4.97 -10.62 19.92
CA ARG A 58 4.34 -9.59 20.79
C ARG A 58 4.96 -9.46 22.17
N ARG A 59 5.67 -10.50 22.63
CA ARG A 59 6.36 -10.48 23.92
C ARG A 59 7.67 -9.68 23.87
N SER A 60 8.18 -9.42 22.68
CA SER A 60 9.48 -8.76 22.41
C SER A 60 9.26 -7.53 21.55
N ALA A 61 8.53 -6.51 22.04
CA ALA A 61 8.27 -5.27 21.30
C ALA A 61 9.57 -4.61 20.83
N SER A 62 9.62 -4.21 19.54
CA SER A 62 10.80 -3.57 18.94
C SER A 62 10.41 -2.34 18.13
N GLU A 63 10.58 -1.17 18.74
CA GLU A 63 10.45 0.11 18.06
C GLU A 63 11.44 0.22 16.89
N ARG A 64 12.65 -0.28 17.07
CA ARG A 64 13.69 -0.32 16.04
C ARG A 64 13.22 -1.05 14.79
N THR A 65 12.58 -2.22 14.94
CA THR A 65 12.07 -3.00 13.80
C THR A 65 10.96 -2.27 13.08
N LEU A 66 10.07 -1.58 13.81
CA LEU A 66 9.04 -0.75 13.22
C LEU A 66 9.65 0.37 12.35
N LEU A 67 10.62 1.10 12.88
CA LEU A 67 11.28 2.19 12.15
C LEU A 67 11.99 1.69 10.90
N ARG A 68 12.71 0.58 11.00
CA ARG A 68 13.39 -0.06 9.84
C ARG A 68 12.39 -0.60 8.80
N SER A 69 11.24 -1.09 9.23
CA SER A 69 10.17 -1.51 8.30
C SER A 69 9.55 -0.32 7.57
N ARG A 70 9.43 0.84 8.23
CA ARG A 70 9.04 2.08 7.56
C ARG A 70 10.14 2.58 6.60
N GLU A 71 11.42 2.44 6.95
CA GLU A 71 12.54 2.77 6.06
C GLU A 71 12.50 1.89 4.79
N LEU A 72 12.30 0.58 4.92
CA LEU A 72 12.09 -0.32 3.78
C LEU A 72 10.88 0.12 2.94
N ARG A 73 9.79 0.50 3.57
CA ARG A 73 8.59 1.03 2.89
C ARG A 73 8.92 2.25 2.04
N GLU A 74 9.65 3.23 2.59
CA GLU A 74 10.02 4.43 1.85
C GLU A 74 10.98 4.10 0.69
N ALA A 75 11.93 3.20 0.89
CA ALA A 75 12.81 2.73 -0.19
C ALA A 75 12.01 2.09 -1.32
N LEU A 76 11.01 1.24 -1.00
CA LEU A 76 10.11 0.66 -2.00
C LEU A 76 9.24 1.73 -2.68
N ALA A 77 8.75 2.73 -1.93
CA ALA A 77 8.00 3.84 -2.51
C ALA A 77 8.83 4.59 -3.56
N ASP A 78 10.06 4.95 -3.25
CA ASP A 78 10.97 5.61 -4.20
C ASP A 78 11.22 4.74 -5.44
N ILE A 79 11.47 3.44 -5.25
CA ILE A 79 11.69 2.51 -6.36
C ILE A 79 10.50 2.48 -7.32
N PHE A 80 9.26 2.42 -6.79
CA PHE A 80 8.08 2.26 -7.63
C PHE A 80 7.53 3.58 -8.18
N TYR A 81 7.56 4.67 -7.40
CA TYR A 81 7.06 5.97 -7.87
C TYR A 81 8.06 6.68 -8.77
N GLU A 82 9.37 6.56 -8.50
CA GLU A 82 10.44 7.17 -9.26
C GLU A 82 11.05 6.23 -10.32
N ARG A 83 10.44 5.07 -10.53
CA ARG A 83 10.86 4.04 -11.50
C ARG A 83 12.32 3.59 -11.30
N GLY A 84 12.71 3.40 -10.04
CA GLY A 84 14.02 2.86 -9.68
C GLY A 84 15.19 3.81 -9.88
N SER A 85 14.95 5.11 -9.97
CA SER A 85 16.03 6.13 -10.14
C SER A 85 16.93 6.25 -8.92
N SER A 86 16.43 5.98 -7.70
CA SER A 86 17.18 6.11 -6.45
C SER A 86 18.15 4.96 -6.22
N VAL A 87 19.46 5.23 -6.32
CA VAL A 87 20.52 4.27 -5.98
C VAL A 87 20.50 3.92 -4.49
N ALA A 88 20.25 4.91 -3.62
CA ALA A 88 20.19 4.70 -2.17
C ALA A 88 19.04 3.75 -1.78
N SER A 89 17.86 3.93 -2.37
CA SER A 89 16.69 3.08 -2.08
C SER A 89 16.90 1.63 -2.54
N ARG A 90 17.57 1.42 -3.68
CA ARG A 90 17.97 0.08 -4.12
C ARG A 90 18.97 -0.56 -3.17
N ALA A 91 20.00 0.18 -2.72
CA ALA A 91 20.97 -0.31 -1.76
C ALA A 91 20.32 -0.66 -0.41
N THR A 92 19.35 0.13 0.05
CA THR A 92 18.56 -0.17 1.27
C THR A 92 17.80 -1.49 1.12
N LEU A 93 17.10 -1.70 0.00
CA LEU A 93 16.39 -2.96 -0.27
C LEU A 93 17.38 -4.15 -0.29
N GLU A 94 18.48 -4.05 -1.02
CA GLU A 94 19.51 -5.09 -1.10
C GLU A 94 20.07 -5.44 0.29
N GLN A 95 20.36 -4.44 1.12
CA GLN A 95 20.85 -4.65 2.48
C GLN A 95 19.87 -5.46 3.31
N TYR A 96 18.56 -5.12 3.28
CA TYR A 96 17.54 -5.83 4.05
C TYR A 96 17.29 -7.24 3.51
N VAL A 97 17.27 -7.43 2.19
CA VAL A 97 17.14 -8.76 1.58
C VAL A 97 18.33 -9.64 1.97
N LYS A 98 19.55 -9.12 1.88
CA LYS A 98 20.77 -9.84 2.28
C LYS A 98 20.73 -10.24 3.77
N ALA A 99 20.38 -9.30 4.65
CA ALA A 99 20.27 -9.57 6.08
C ALA A 99 19.23 -10.67 6.37
N ALA A 100 18.07 -10.62 5.70
CA ALA A 100 17.00 -11.60 5.86
C ALA A 100 17.40 -13.00 5.36
N ARG A 101 18.07 -13.10 4.21
CA ARG A 101 18.55 -14.40 3.68
C ARG A 101 19.54 -15.08 4.61
N LEU A 102 20.38 -14.34 5.31
CA LEU A 102 21.33 -14.88 6.28
C LEU A 102 20.66 -15.51 7.51
N GLN A 103 19.40 -15.21 7.77
CA GLN A 103 18.64 -15.76 8.90
C GLN A 103 17.90 -17.06 8.56
N GLN A 104 17.73 -17.36 7.28
CA GLN A 104 17.02 -18.57 6.87
C GLN A 104 17.94 -19.80 6.84
N LYS A 105 17.34 -20.96 7.08
CA LYS A 105 17.99 -22.29 6.99
C LYS A 105 17.17 -23.19 6.08
N LEU A 106 17.83 -24.16 5.47
CA LEU A 106 17.16 -25.20 4.70
C LEU A 106 16.58 -26.25 5.66
N ASN A 107 15.28 -26.49 5.56
CA ASN A 107 14.59 -27.56 6.27
C ASN A 107 14.57 -28.84 5.43
N TRP A 108 15.33 -29.86 5.88
CA TRP A 108 15.48 -31.15 5.21
C TRP A 108 14.48 -32.22 5.69
N LYS A 109 13.58 -31.87 6.61
CA LYS A 109 12.69 -32.86 7.28
C LYS A 109 11.64 -33.48 6.35
N GLN A 110 11.34 -32.82 5.24
CA GLN A 110 10.34 -33.26 4.28
C GLN A 110 10.97 -33.58 2.91
N SER A 111 11.84 -34.61 2.89
CA SER A 111 12.40 -35.12 1.63
C SER A 111 11.27 -35.67 0.71
N PRO A 112 11.29 -35.40 -0.61
CA PRO A 112 12.38 -34.77 -1.36
C PRO A 112 12.34 -33.23 -1.43
N HIS A 113 11.33 -32.59 -0.85
CA HIS A 113 11.18 -31.14 -0.88
C HIS A 113 11.91 -30.48 0.29
N VAL A 114 12.73 -29.50 -0.02
CA VAL A 114 13.49 -28.70 0.96
C VAL A 114 12.92 -27.29 0.92
N GLU A 115 12.60 -26.75 2.08
CA GLU A 115 12.01 -25.43 2.22
C GLU A 115 12.90 -24.51 3.07
N TRP A 116 12.84 -23.22 2.81
CA TRP A 116 13.45 -22.24 3.68
C TRP A 116 12.61 -22.08 4.96
N GLU A 117 13.24 -22.16 6.11
CA GLU A 117 12.59 -21.92 7.40
C GLU A 117 13.32 -20.86 8.21
N TRP A 118 12.57 -20.20 9.08
CA TRP A 118 13.10 -19.30 10.07
C TRP A 118 13.63 -20.09 11.28
N PRO A 119 14.61 -19.53 12.05
CA PRO A 119 15.06 -20.13 13.31
C PRO A 119 13.89 -20.39 14.26
N ALA A 120 14.02 -21.42 15.08
CA ALA A 120 13.01 -21.77 16.09
C ALA A 120 12.84 -20.66 17.16
N GLU A 121 13.95 -20.02 17.55
CA GLU A 121 13.94 -18.83 18.38
C GLU A 121 13.71 -17.61 17.50
N LEU A 122 12.58 -16.91 17.72
CA LEU A 122 12.16 -15.80 16.88
C LEU A 122 12.83 -14.50 17.31
N ASP A 123 13.52 -13.87 16.36
CA ASP A 123 14.07 -12.53 16.52
C ASP A 123 12.97 -11.47 16.28
N PRO A 124 12.92 -10.39 17.09
CA PRO A 124 12.00 -9.27 16.85
C PRO A 124 12.10 -8.61 15.47
N GLU A 125 13.20 -8.79 14.73
CA GLU A 125 13.36 -8.33 13.35
C GLU A 125 12.71 -9.23 12.30
N LEU A 126 12.17 -10.38 12.67
CA LEU A 126 11.54 -11.32 11.74
C LEU A 126 10.45 -10.68 10.83
N PRO A 127 9.58 -9.77 11.30
CA PRO A 127 8.63 -9.09 10.42
C PRO A 127 9.31 -8.30 9.30
N LEU A 128 10.40 -7.58 9.61
CA LEU A 128 11.18 -6.85 8.62
C LEU A 128 11.82 -7.80 7.60
N TRP A 129 12.39 -8.90 8.06
CA TRP A 129 13.01 -9.90 7.18
C TRP A 129 12.00 -10.53 6.23
N ALA A 130 10.83 -10.90 6.72
CA ALA A 130 9.75 -11.46 5.89
C ALA A 130 9.28 -10.46 4.82
N LEU A 131 9.15 -9.19 5.18
CA LEU A 131 8.82 -8.11 4.25
C LEU A 131 9.91 -7.88 3.19
N ALA A 132 11.18 -7.88 3.61
CA ALA A 132 12.31 -7.69 2.71
C ALA A 132 12.42 -8.81 1.69
N LEU A 133 12.25 -10.08 2.11
CA LEU A 133 12.25 -11.22 1.19
C LEU A 133 11.09 -11.14 0.21
N GLY A 134 9.88 -10.86 0.68
CA GLY A 134 8.74 -10.66 -0.20
C GLY A 134 8.98 -9.53 -1.22
N ALA A 135 9.60 -8.43 -0.80
CA ALA A 135 9.97 -7.35 -1.73
C ALA A 135 11.00 -7.81 -2.77
N GLY A 136 12.03 -8.55 -2.35
CA GLY A 136 13.03 -9.13 -3.24
C GLY A 136 12.40 -10.09 -4.27
N ASP A 137 11.48 -10.94 -3.83
CA ASP A 137 10.76 -11.88 -4.70
C ASP A 137 9.89 -11.15 -5.73
N LEU A 138 9.23 -10.05 -5.35
CA LEU A 138 8.50 -9.20 -6.30
C LEU A 138 9.43 -8.60 -7.35
N MET A 139 10.56 -8.03 -6.92
CA MET A 139 11.52 -7.36 -7.82
C MET A 139 12.17 -8.30 -8.83
N THR A 140 12.23 -9.60 -8.54
CA THR A 140 12.79 -10.63 -9.42
C THR A 140 11.75 -11.40 -10.21
N SER A 141 10.47 -11.10 -10.03
CA SER A 141 9.35 -11.75 -10.72
C SER A 141 8.81 -10.93 -11.90
N ASP A 142 8.17 -11.58 -12.87
CA ASP A 142 7.46 -10.90 -13.98
C ASP A 142 6.30 -10.01 -13.51
N ALA A 143 5.90 -10.13 -12.24
CA ALA A 143 4.83 -9.31 -11.67
C ALA A 143 5.25 -7.83 -11.53
N VAL A 144 6.54 -7.54 -11.43
CA VAL A 144 7.06 -6.16 -11.32
C VAL A 144 6.65 -5.30 -12.52
N ASP A 145 6.63 -5.86 -13.72
CA ASP A 145 6.26 -5.14 -14.96
C ASP A 145 4.77 -4.74 -14.99
N ARG A 146 3.97 -5.39 -14.16
CA ARG A 146 2.52 -5.15 -14.03
C ARG A 146 2.16 -4.25 -12.86
N VAL A 147 3.15 -3.74 -12.12
CA VAL A 147 2.89 -2.78 -11.05
C VAL A 147 2.41 -1.46 -11.66
N ARG A 148 1.32 -0.96 -11.12
CA ARG A 148 0.66 0.29 -11.54
C ARG A 148 0.39 1.19 -10.33
N VAL A 149 0.27 2.47 -10.61
CA VAL A 149 -0.13 3.50 -9.64
C VAL A 149 -1.59 3.86 -9.87
N CYS A 150 -2.39 3.93 -8.82
CA CYS A 150 -3.78 4.34 -8.92
C CYS A 150 -3.92 5.76 -9.49
N ASP A 151 -4.78 5.92 -10.51
CA ASP A 151 -5.04 7.20 -11.18
C ASP A 151 -5.79 8.24 -10.31
N ASN A 152 -6.28 7.85 -9.13
CA ASN A 152 -6.86 8.81 -8.19
C ASN A 152 -5.72 9.64 -7.55
N PRO A 153 -5.65 10.98 -7.83
CA PRO A 153 -4.53 11.82 -7.42
C PRO A 153 -4.33 11.90 -5.90
N GLU A 154 -5.38 11.65 -5.13
CA GLU A 154 -5.29 11.63 -3.67
C GLU A 154 -4.87 10.27 -3.13
N CYS A 155 -5.18 9.17 -3.81
CA CYS A 155 -4.87 7.81 -3.39
C CYS A 155 -3.47 7.42 -3.81
N ARG A 156 -3.23 7.29 -5.12
CA ARG A 156 -1.96 6.89 -5.72
C ARG A 156 -1.41 5.53 -5.24
N TRP A 157 -2.22 4.69 -4.62
CA TRP A 157 -1.80 3.36 -4.16
C TRP A 157 -1.21 2.52 -5.28
N LEU A 158 -0.19 1.73 -4.94
CA LEU A 158 0.42 0.75 -5.83
C LEU A 158 -0.45 -0.51 -5.90
N PHE A 159 -0.49 -1.16 -7.06
CA PHE A 159 -1.16 -2.44 -7.23
C PHE A 159 -0.62 -3.21 -8.44
N ILE A 160 -0.75 -4.55 -8.45
CA ILE A 160 -0.47 -5.37 -9.62
C ILE A 160 -1.71 -5.40 -10.50
N ASP A 161 -1.55 -5.04 -11.77
CA ASP A 161 -2.63 -5.15 -12.76
C ASP A 161 -2.75 -6.60 -13.25
N THR A 162 -3.71 -7.31 -12.69
CA THR A 162 -4.06 -8.69 -13.05
C THR A 162 -5.20 -8.75 -14.08
N SER A 163 -5.64 -7.63 -14.64
CA SER A 163 -6.71 -7.61 -15.64
C SER A 163 -6.23 -8.21 -16.98
N LYS A 164 -7.15 -8.80 -17.72
CA LYS A 164 -6.85 -9.49 -19.00
C LYS A 164 -6.10 -8.59 -20.00
N ASN A 165 -6.44 -7.31 -20.06
CA ASN A 165 -5.88 -6.36 -21.03
C ASN A 165 -4.83 -5.41 -20.42
N HIS A 166 -4.43 -5.60 -19.17
CA HIS A 166 -3.48 -4.74 -18.44
C HIS A 166 -3.82 -3.23 -18.50
N THR A 167 -5.12 -2.91 -18.38
CA THR A 167 -5.66 -1.55 -18.49
C THR A 167 -6.32 -1.04 -17.22
N ARG A 168 -6.12 -1.72 -16.08
CA ARG A 168 -6.67 -1.31 -14.78
C ARG A 168 -6.05 0.00 -14.33
N ARG A 169 -6.90 0.98 -14.06
CA ARG A 169 -6.52 2.36 -13.70
C ARG A 169 -6.62 2.65 -12.20
N TRP A 170 -7.36 1.85 -11.46
CA TRP A 170 -7.70 2.08 -10.07
C TRP A 170 -7.25 0.91 -9.21
N CYS A 171 -6.70 1.20 -8.03
CA CYS A 171 -6.35 0.17 -7.04
C CYS A 171 -7.56 -0.70 -6.65
N ASP A 172 -8.74 -0.11 -6.63
CA ASP A 172 -10.02 -0.80 -6.49
C ASP A 172 -11.14 -0.02 -7.18
N MET A 173 -12.04 -0.73 -7.87
CA MET A 173 -13.13 -0.11 -8.62
C MET A 173 -14.21 0.45 -7.69
N LYS A 174 -14.50 -0.24 -6.56
CA LYS A 174 -15.52 0.19 -5.59
C LYS A 174 -15.05 1.40 -4.80
N LEU A 175 -13.76 1.48 -4.49
CA LEU A 175 -13.15 2.59 -3.75
C LEU A 175 -12.84 3.77 -4.69
N CYS A 176 -11.76 3.66 -5.45
CA CYS A 176 -11.28 4.77 -6.28
C CYS A 176 -12.04 4.95 -7.58
N GLY A 177 -12.43 3.86 -8.28
CA GLY A 177 -13.17 3.95 -9.53
C GLY A 177 -14.49 4.68 -9.40
N ASN A 178 -15.32 4.31 -8.43
CA ASN A 178 -16.61 4.95 -8.18
C ASN A 178 -16.45 6.39 -7.68
N ARG A 179 -15.45 6.68 -6.83
CA ARG A 179 -15.14 8.03 -6.36
C ARG A 179 -14.79 8.96 -7.51
N MET A 180 -13.98 8.50 -8.46
CA MET A 180 -13.60 9.30 -9.63
C MET A 180 -14.74 9.48 -10.64
N LYS A 181 -15.60 8.47 -10.82
CA LYS A 181 -16.83 8.61 -11.62
C LYS A 181 -17.74 9.69 -11.02
N ALA A 182 -17.97 9.65 -9.69
CA ALA A 182 -18.81 10.65 -9.02
C ALA A 182 -18.22 12.07 -9.13
N ARG A 183 -16.88 12.23 -9.04
CA ARG A 183 -16.22 13.53 -9.25
C ARG A 183 -16.42 14.06 -10.67
N ARG A 184 -16.25 13.22 -11.70
CA ARG A 184 -16.48 13.61 -13.11
C ARG A 184 -17.92 14.02 -13.32
N PHE A 185 -18.88 13.27 -12.81
CA PHE A 185 -20.30 13.62 -12.93
C PHE A 185 -20.64 14.97 -12.28
N LYS A 186 -20.11 15.22 -11.05
CA LYS A 186 -20.30 16.52 -10.38
C LYS A 186 -19.65 17.67 -11.15
N ALA A 187 -18.48 17.48 -11.75
CA ALA A 187 -17.80 18.50 -12.55
C ALA A 187 -18.59 18.84 -13.82
N GLN A 188 -19.12 17.83 -14.51
CA GLN A 188 -19.98 18.04 -15.70
C GLN A 188 -21.26 18.80 -15.39
N ARG A 189 -21.86 18.58 -14.20
CA ARG A 189 -23.08 19.33 -13.76
C ARG A 189 -22.79 20.77 -13.35
N LYS A 190 -21.55 21.09 -12.96
CA LYS A 190 -21.12 22.45 -12.60
C LYS A 190 -20.60 23.27 -13.80
N GLY A 191 -20.39 22.65 -14.96
CA GLY A 191 -20.02 23.34 -16.19
C GLY A 191 -21.14 24.27 -16.67
N PRO A 192 -20.80 25.33 -17.42
CA PRO A 192 -21.80 26.28 -17.93
C PRO A 192 -22.83 25.52 -18.78
N ARG A 193 -24.11 25.60 -18.40
CA ARG A 193 -25.20 25.08 -19.22
C ARG A 193 -25.43 26.08 -20.35
N MET A 194 -25.18 25.65 -21.55
CA MET A 194 -25.66 26.39 -22.75
C MET A 194 -27.17 26.24 -22.88
N ASP A 195 -27.90 27.33 -23.14
CA ASP A 195 -29.28 27.23 -23.58
C ASP A 195 -29.35 26.68 -25.02
N GLY A 196 -30.52 26.27 -25.46
CA GLY A 196 -30.72 25.72 -26.80
C GLY A 196 -30.37 26.67 -27.95
N GLN A 197 -29.87 27.87 -27.66
CA GLN A 197 -29.45 28.91 -28.60
C GLN A 197 -27.94 29.24 -28.47
N GLY A 198 -27.15 28.42 -27.71
CA GLY A 198 -25.69 28.59 -27.56
C GLY A 198 -25.24 29.75 -26.66
N LYS A 199 -26.13 30.33 -25.82
CA LYS A 199 -25.77 31.37 -24.86
C LYS A 199 -25.55 30.79 -23.46
N LEU A 200 -24.54 31.31 -22.74
CA LEU A 200 -24.26 30.98 -21.35
C LEU A 200 -25.43 31.35 -20.45
N ARG A 201 -26.10 30.37 -19.82
CA ARG A 201 -27.06 30.63 -18.76
C ARG A 201 -26.36 31.10 -17.50
N ALA A 202 -26.73 32.29 -16.99
CA ALA A 202 -26.32 32.77 -15.67
C ALA A 202 -26.76 31.80 -14.57
N PRO A 203 -26.00 31.69 -13.47
CA PRO A 203 -26.39 30.87 -12.33
C PRO A 203 -27.75 31.36 -11.78
N GLN A 204 -28.74 30.48 -11.69
CA GLN A 204 -30.00 30.79 -11.00
C GLN A 204 -29.71 30.98 -9.52
N THR A 205 -29.74 32.21 -9.06
CA THR A 205 -29.81 32.53 -7.63
C THR A 205 -31.17 32.05 -7.13
N ASN A 206 -31.18 31.15 -6.16
CA ASN A 206 -32.37 30.62 -5.52
C ASN A 206 -32.96 31.71 -4.61
N PRO A 207 -34.14 32.29 -4.91
CA PRO A 207 -34.70 33.32 -4.07
C PRO A 207 -35.60 32.68 -3.01
N CYS A 208 -35.02 31.99 -2.02
CA CYS A 208 -35.77 31.56 -0.86
C CYS A 208 -34.84 31.37 0.34
N ALA A 209 -34.47 32.49 0.97
CA ALA A 209 -34.13 32.51 2.39
C ALA A 209 -35.24 33.27 3.10
N PRO A 210 -35.97 32.68 4.07
CA PRO A 210 -36.91 33.41 4.87
C PRO A 210 -36.15 34.38 5.79
N ALA A 211 -36.57 35.63 5.77
CA ALA A 211 -36.24 36.64 6.76
C ALA A 211 -36.71 36.15 8.14
N GLY A 212 -35.74 35.84 9.02
CA GLY A 212 -35.97 35.56 10.43
C GLY A 212 -35.86 36.87 11.22
N GLU A 213 -36.97 37.25 11.75
CA GLU A 213 -37.15 38.41 12.64
C GLU A 213 -36.37 38.27 13.96
N ARG A 214 -35.84 39.42 14.40
CA ARG A 214 -35.54 39.87 15.79
C ARG A 214 -34.79 38.97 16.74
#